data_5103e2e9016c355e5b4db0e9a6081005
#
_entry.id   5103e2e9016c355e5b4db0e9a6081005
#
_cell.length_a   1.000
_cell.length_b   1.000
_cell.length_c   1.000
_cell.angle_alpha   90.00
_cell.angle_beta   90.00
_cell.angle_gamma   90.00
#
_symmetry.space_group_name_H-M   'P 1'
#
loop_
_entity.id
_entity.type
_entity.pdbx_description
1 polymer ?
#
loop_
_entity_poly.entity_id
_entity_poly.type
_entity_poly.pdbx_seq_one_letter_code
_entity_poly.pdbx_strand_id
1 'polypeptide(L)'
;DTPHAKVEKKLVVEEQVAEPVKKVEPTENKKQEEEKKVTKTYVTVYFLGMDKNDTGIFKKVKREVPQGQSKLKFALNQLMNGPSQYEKSVGVYSEIPKNVKILGIVESSNKIIIDVSGNIQTGGGADSIYSRMKQFIKTALANSPKKPIYLYIDGKQAEVLGGEGIMISQPLSENSLDG
;
A
#
# COMPACT_ATOMS: atom_id res chain seq x y z
N ASP A 1 -5.68 11.51 38.65
CA ASP A 1 -6.03 10.18 38.04
C ASP A 1 -6.90 10.41 36.83
N THR A 2 -6.28 10.65 35.70
CA THR A 2 -6.96 10.71 34.40
C THR A 2 -6.95 9.31 33.80
N PRO A 3 -8.09 8.71 33.49
CA PRO A 3 -8.10 7.43 32.82
C PRO A 3 -7.59 7.61 31.40
N HIS A 4 -6.48 6.97 31.09
CA HIS A 4 -6.05 6.80 29.72
C HIS A 4 -7.15 6.08 28.95
N ALA A 5 -7.77 6.79 28.00
CA ALA A 5 -8.68 6.17 27.07
C ALA A 5 -7.94 5.08 26.30
N LYS A 6 -8.29 3.82 26.54
CA LYS A 6 -7.89 2.73 25.66
C LYS A 6 -8.42 3.04 24.28
N VAL A 7 -7.55 3.38 23.37
CA VAL A 7 -7.89 3.37 21.95
C VAL A 7 -8.14 1.90 21.60
N GLU A 8 -9.41 1.53 21.51
CA GLU A 8 -9.76 0.20 21.02
C GLU A 8 -9.26 0.10 19.59
N LYS A 9 -8.30 -0.78 19.37
CA LYS A 9 -7.87 -1.18 18.04
C LYS A 9 -9.03 -1.85 17.34
N LYS A 10 -9.79 -1.09 16.56
CA LYS A 10 -10.81 -1.67 15.69
C LYS A 10 -10.13 -2.62 14.71
N LEU A 11 -10.55 -3.88 14.71
CA LEU A 11 -10.18 -4.84 13.69
C LEU A 11 -10.65 -4.29 12.34
N VAL A 12 -9.71 -3.84 11.53
CA VAL A 12 -10.03 -3.31 10.21
C VAL A 12 -10.22 -4.47 9.25
N VAL A 13 -11.42 -4.62 8.75
CA VAL A 13 -11.76 -5.63 7.74
C VAL A 13 -11.17 -5.21 6.39
N GLU A 14 -10.64 -6.17 5.66
CA GLU A 14 -10.13 -5.95 4.31
C GLU A 14 -11.18 -6.35 3.27
N GLU A 15 -11.42 -5.48 2.31
CA GLU A 15 -12.36 -5.72 1.22
C GLU A 15 -11.67 -5.54 -0.13
N GLN A 16 -11.95 -6.44 -1.07
CA GLN A 16 -11.43 -6.38 -2.43
C GLN A 16 -12.31 -5.48 -3.30
N VAL A 17 -11.68 -4.47 -3.93
CA VAL A 17 -12.33 -3.64 -4.95
C VAL A 17 -12.02 -4.21 -6.33
N ALA A 18 -13.06 -4.54 -7.10
CA ALA A 18 -12.93 -5.01 -8.47
C ALA A 18 -13.54 -3.99 -9.43
N GLU A 19 -12.83 -3.68 -10.50
CA GLU A 19 -13.38 -2.90 -11.61
C GLU A 19 -14.32 -3.76 -12.46
N PRO A 20 -15.44 -3.18 -12.98
CA PRO A 20 -16.30 -3.92 -13.91
C PRO A 20 -15.49 -4.29 -15.16
N VAL A 21 -15.46 -5.58 -15.47
CA VAL A 21 -14.84 -6.06 -16.71
C VAL A 21 -15.76 -5.67 -17.84
N LYS A 22 -15.28 -4.87 -18.79
CA LYS A 22 -16.00 -4.68 -20.07
C LYS A 22 -16.03 -6.04 -20.79
N LYS A 23 -17.22 -6.59 -20.98
CA LYS A 23 -17.39 -7.75 -21.86
C LYS A 23 -16.93 -7.36 -23.27
N VAL A 24 -15.77 -7.88 -23.64
CA VAL A 24 -15.37 -7.90 -25.05
C VAL A 24 -16.04 -9.11 -25.65
N GLU A 25 -16.97 -8.90 -26.58
CA GLU A 25 -17.52 -10.00 -27.36
C GLU A 25 -16.40 -10.67 -28.17
N PRO A 26 -16.32 -12.02 -28.16
CA PRO A 26 -15.30 -12.70 -28.95
C PRO A 26 -15.64 -12.58 -30.43
N THR A 27 -14.87 -11.81 -31.17
CA THR A 27 -14.82 -11.93 -32.62
C THR A 27 -13.99 -13.16 -32.95
N GLU A 28 -14.66 -14.18 -33.51
CA GLU A 28 -14.00 -15.35 -34.04
C GLU A 28 -13.03 -14.93 -35.15
N ASN A 29 -11.74 -15.06 -34.91
CA ASN A 29 -10.77 -15.23 -35.98
C ASN A 29 -9.80 -16.34 -35.60
N LYS A 30 -10.05 -17.51 -36.23
CA LYS A 30 -9.14 -18.65 -36.20
C LYS A 30 -7.85 -18.27 -36.91
N LYS A 31 -6.79 -17.95 -36.14
CA LYS A 31 -5.41 -18.25 -36.50
C LYS A 31 -4.76 -18.87 -35.28
N GLN A 32 -4.43 -20.17 -35.45
CA GLN A 32 -3.55 -20.87 -34.54
C GLN A 32 -2.16 -20.23 -34.65
N GLU A 33 -1.87 -19.27 -33.79
CA GLU A 33 -0.52 -18.99 -33.36
C GLU A 33 -0.41 -19.63 -31.98
N GLU A 34 0.66 -20.38 -31.74
CA GLU A 34 1.05 -20.82 -30.41
C GLU A 34 1.24 -19.57 -29.54
N GLU A 35 0.17 -19.15 -28.86
CA GLU A 35 0.25 -18.11 -27.86
C GLU A 35 1.14 -18.64 -26.73
N LYS A 36 2.37 -18.13 -26.64
CA LYS A 36 3.12 -18.16 -25.40
C LYS A 36 2.18 -17.60 -24.35
N LYS A 37 1.74 -18.44 -23.39
CA LYS A 37 0.99 -17.98 -22.22
C LYS A 37 1.83 -16.95 -21.50
N VAL A 38 1.59 -15.68 -21.78
CA VAL A 38 2.14 -14.58 -20.98
C VAL A 38 1.41 -14.63 -19.65
N THR A 39 2.06 -15.14 -18.61
CA THR A 39 1.52 -15.15 -17.26
C THR A 39 1.50 -13.71 -16.75
N LYS A 40 0.32 -13.13 -16.62
CA LYS A 40 0.14 -11.80 -16.05
C LYS A 40 0.46 -11.84 -14.55
N THR A 41 1.21 -10.86 -14.10
CA THR A 41 1.57 -10.67 -12.69
C THR A 41 0.80 -9.49 -12.14
N TYR A 42 0.28 -9.66 -10.94
CA TYR A 42 -0.50 -8.63 -10.24
C TYR A 42 0.14 -8.27 -8.91
N VAL A 43 -0.06 -7.03 -8.51
CA VAL A 43 0.24 -6.55 -7.17
C VAL A 43 -1.04 -6.20 -6.44
N THR A 44 -0.98 -6.21 -5.12
CA THR A 44 -2.04 -5.73 -4.24
C THR A 44 -1.63 -4.40 -3.64
N VAL A 45 -2.49 -3.39 -3.76
CA VAL A 45 -2.28 -2.06 -3.19
C VAL A 45 -3.36 -1.78 -2.16
N TYR A 46 -2.96 -1.28 -0.99
CA TYR A 46 -3.88 -1.03 0.12
C TYR A 46 -4.26 0.44 0.18
N PHE A 47 -5.52 0.71 -0.14
CA PHE A 47 -6.18 1.99 0.06
C PHE A 47 -7.17 1.90 1.22
N LEU A 48 -7.98 2.91 1.40
CA LEU A 48 -8.97 3.02 2.45
C LEU A 48 -10.36 3.23 1.86
N GLY A 49 -11.36 2.91 2.63
CA GLY A 49 -12.76 3.13 2.30
C GLY A 49 -13.64 2.95 3.52
N MET A 50 -14.94 2.97 3.31
CA MET A 50 -15.93 2.72 4.34
C MET A 50 -16.68 1.44 4.02
N ASP A 51 -17.07 0.70 5.05
CA ASP A 51 -18.02 -0.39 4.93
C ASP A 51 -19.46 0.13 4.93
N LYS A 52 -20.43 -0.80 4.92
CA LYS A 52 -21.87 -0.45 4.93
C LYS A 52 -22.33 0.32 6.18
N ASN A 53 -21.53 0.25 7.25
CA ASN A 53 -21.82 0.88 8.54
C ASN A 53 -20.99 2.16 8.75
N ASP A 54 -20.43 2.75 7.70
CA ASP A 54 -19.50 3.88 7.75
C ASP A 54 -18.26 3.65 8.61
N THR A 55 -17.87 2.40 8.80
CA THR A 55 -16.62 2.03 9.47
C THR A 55 -15.49 2.02 8.46
N GLY A 56 -14.37 2.68 8.80
CA GLY A 56 -13.18 2.69 7.97
C GLY A 56 -12.58 1.28 7.82
N ILE A 57 -12.31 0.89 6.60
CA ILE A 57 -11.70 -0.41 6.26
C ILE A 57 -10.59 -0.23 5.23
N PHE A 58 -9.67 -1.20 5.17
CA PHE A 58 -8.72 -1.27 4.08
C PHE A 58 -9.40 -1.83 2.82
N LYS A 59 -9.16 -1.14 1.72
CA LYS A 59 -9.61 -1.55 0.38
C LYS A 59 -8.41 -2.05 -0.41
N LYS A 60 -8.39 -3.35 -0.70
CA LYS A 60 -7.37 -3.96 -1.54
C LYS A 60 -7.72 -3.79 -3.00
N VAL A 61 -6.80 -3.27 -3.79
CA VAL A 61 -6.96 -3.17 -5.24
C VAL A 61 -5.86 -3.95 -5.93
N LYS A 62 -6.19 -4.57 -7.05
CA LYS A 62 -5.23 -5.26 -7.91
C LYS A 62 -4.78 -4.34 -9.04
N ARG A 63 -3.48 -4.42 -9.34
CA ARG A 63 -2.87 -3.78 -10.50
C ARG A 63 -2.05 -4.79 -11.25
N GLU A 64 -2.20 -4.82 -12.56
CA GLU A 64 -1.32 -5.62 -13.42
C GLU A 64 0.05 -4.97 -13.50
N VAL A 65 1.09 -5.76 -13.24
CA VAL A 65 2.48 -5.29 -13.31
C VAL A 65 2.92 -5.29 -14.77
N PRO A 66 3.40 -4.15 -15.30
CA PRO A 66 4.00 -4.14 -16.62
C PRO A 66 5.18 -5.13 -16.71
N GLN A 67 5.29 -5.80 -17.84
CA GLN A 67 6.32 -6.80 -18.06
C GLN A 67 7.72 -6.24 -17.78
N GLY A 68 8.52 -6.99 -17.01
CA GLY A 68 9.89 -6.62 -16.67
C GLY A 68 10.04 -5.65 -15.49
N GLN A 69 8.93 -5.19 -14.89
CA GLN A 69 8.99 -4.33 -13.70
C GLN A 69 9.01 -5.14 -12.40
N SER A 70 9.68 -4.58 -11.39
CA SER A 70 9.66 -5.10 -10.02
C SER A 70 8.25 -4.95 -9.41
N LYS A 71 7.73 -6.04 -8.85
CA LYS A 71 6.43 -6.02 -8.13
C LYS A 71 6.43 -4.97 -7.02
N LEU A 72 7.43 -4.98 -6.16
CA LEU A 72 7.50 -4.10 -5.00
C LEU A 72 7.54 -2.63 -5.42
N LYS A 73 8.44 -2.29 -6.35
CA LYS A 73 8.55 -0.92 -6.85
C LYS A 73 7.26 -0.44 -7.51
N PHE A 74 6.67 -1.29 -8.35
CA PHE A 74 5.41 -0.96 -9.03
C PHE A 74 4.27 -0.77 -8.02
N ALA A 75 4.10 -1.68 -7.06
CA ALA A 75 3.07 -1.59 -6.05
C ALA A 75 3.17 -0.31 -5.21
N LEU A 76 4.38 0.03 -4.77
CA LEU A 76 4.60 1.24 -3.97
C LEU A 76 4.38 2.52 -4.79
N ASN A 77 4.76 2.55 -6.05
CA ASN A 77 4.48 3.69 -6.91
C ASN A 77 2.98 3.85 -7.19
N GLN A 78 2.25 2.74 -7.37
CA GLN A 78 0.79 2.77 -7.48
C GLN A 78 0.13 3.30 -6.20
N LEU A 79 0.64 2.90 -5.04
CA LEU A 79 0.19 3.42 -3.75
C LEU A 79 0.39 4.93 -3.66
N MET A 80 1.55 5.44 -4.04
CA MET A 80 1.86 6.87 -4.00
C MET A 80 1.02 7.68 -5.00
N ASN A 81 0.66 7.09 -6.14
CA ASN A 81 -0.21 7.73 -7.14
C ASN A 81 -1.68 7.83 -6.68
N GLY A 82 -2.06 7.04 -5.70
CA GLY A 82 -3.43 7.02 -5.19
C GLY A 82 -4.41 6.20 -6.01
N PRO A 83 -5.69 6.18 -5.58
CA PRO A 83 -6.76 5.44 -6.26
C PRO A 83 -7.02 5.94 -7.68
N SER A 84 -7.51 5.03 -8.53
CA SER A 84 -8.02 5.37 -9.86
C SER A 84 -9.31 6.21 -9.78
N GLN A 85 -9.70 6.81 -10.90
CA GLN A 85 -10.99 7.54 -10.97
C GLN A 85 -12.18 6.64 -10.63
N TYR A 86 -12.18 5.42 -11.11
CA TYR A 86 -13.23 4.46 -10.77
C TYR A 86 -13.26 4.17 -9.27
N GLU A 87 -12.12 3.88 -8.68
CA GLU A 87 -12.00 3.59 -7.25
C GLU A 87 -12.48 4.76 -6.39
N LYS A 88 -12.08 5.98 -6.75
CA LYS A 88 -12.59 7.20 -6.10
C LYS A 88 -14.12 7.32 -6.19
N SER A 89 -14.68 6.97 -7.35
CA SER A 89 -16.13 7.04 -7.58
C SER A 89 -16.93 6.09 -6.69
N VAL A 90 -16.31 5.02 -6.20
CA VAL A 90 -16.91 4.05 -5.28
C VAL A 90 -16.41 4.21 -3.84
N GLY A 91 -15.82 5.36 -3.51
CA GLY A 91 -15.48 5.75 -2.15
C GLY A 91 -14.10 5.31 -1.66
N VAL A 92 -13.22 4.86 -2.56
CA VAL A 92 -11.83 4.52 -2.21
C VAL A 92 -11.00 5.79 -2.11
N TYR A 93 -10.21 5.91 -1.05
CA TYR A 93 -9.33 7.05 -0.82
C TYR A 93 -8.00 6.61 -0.18
N SER A 94 -7.08 7.54 -0.06
CA SER A 94 -5.77 7.32 0.56
C SER A 94 -5.46 8.42 1.55
N GLU A 95 -4.80 8.06 2.65
CA GLU A 95 -4.26 9.01 3.63
C GLU A 95 -2.82 9.42 3.34
N ILE A 96 -2.22 8.83 2.31
CA ILE A 96 -0.87 9.23 1.89
C ILE A 96 -0.94 10.59 1.19
N PRO A 97 -0.15 11.57 1.64
CA PRO A 97 -0.13 12.89 1.01
C PRO A 97 0.27 12.81 -0.46
N LYS A 98 -0.20 13.77 -1.25
CA LYS A 98 0.25 13.95 -2.63
C LYS A 98 1.75 14.26 -2.65
N ASN A 99 2.40 13.86 -3.73
CA ASN A 99 3.83 14.12 -3.96
C ASN A 99 4.80 13.37 -3.03
N VAL A 100 4.35 12.38 -2.29
CA VAL A 100 5.24 11.43 -1.63
C VAL A 100 5.89 10.56 -2.70
N LYS A 101 7.21 10.42 -2.63
CA LYS A 101 8.00 9.67 -3.61
C LYS A 101 8.78 8.54 -2.97
N ILE A 102 8.86 7.44 -3.68
CA ILE A 102 9.83 6.39 -3.38
C ILE A 102 11.18 6.87 -3.92
N LEU A 103 12.08 7.21 -3.01
CA LEU A 103 13.42 7.73 -3.36
C LEU A 103 14.34 6.62 -3.83
N GLY A 104 14.17 5.42 -3.33
CA GLY A 104 14.93 4.27 -3.75
C GLY A 104 14.47 2.99 -3.06
N ILE A 105 14.76 1.88 -3.71
CA ILE A 105 14.60 0.53 -3.15
C ILE A 105 15.90 -0.20 -3.38
N VAL A 106 16.53 -0.63 -2.31
CA VAL A 106 17.77 -1.40 -2.35
C VAL A 106 17.52 -2.79 -1.82
N GLU A 107 17.68 -3.79 -2.65
CA GLU A 107 17.56 -5.19 -2.27
C GLU A 107 18.94 -5.83 -2.22
N SER A 108 19.29 -6.40 -1.09
CA SER A 108 20.45 -7.25 -0.90
C SER A 108 20.02 -8.71 -0.68
N SER A 109 20.97 -9.62 -0.47
CA SER A 109 20.65 -11.04 -0.21
C SER A 109 19.80 -11.23 1.06
N ASN A 110 19.94 -10.35 2.05
CA ASN A 110 19.39 -10.53 3.39
C ASN A 110 18.37 -9.46 3.84
N LYS A 111 18.16 -8.40 3.07
CA LYS A 111 17.20 -7.33 3.42
C LYS A 111 16.80 -6.49 2.23
N ILE A 112 15.71 -5.75 2.42
CA ILE A 112 15.23 -4.71 1.51
C ILE A 112 15.17 -3.40 2.28
N ILE A 113 15.71 -2.33 1.71
CA ILE A 113 15.59 -0.97 2.22
C ILE A 113 14.71 -0.17 1.26
N ILE A 114 13.65 0.43 1.78
CA ILE A 114 12.78 1.34 1.02
C ILE A 114 12.98 2.73 1.59
N ASP A 115 13.43 3.65 0.76
CA ASP A 115 13.62 5.06 1.12
C ASP A 115 12.49 5.91 0.54
N VAL A 116 11.83 6.67 1.38
CA VAL A 116 10.64 7.45 1.06
C VAL A 116 10.87 8.92 1.41
N SER A 117 10.29 9.82 0.62
CA SER A 117 10.38 11.25 0.89
C SER A 117 9.71 11.63 2.21
N GLY A 118 10.28 12.61 2.90
CA GLY A 118 9.90 13.01 4.26
C GLY A 118 8.47 13.53 4.41
N ASN A 119 7.85 13.98 3.33
CA ASN A 119 6.47 14.44 3.35
C ASN A 119 5.44 13.32 3.63
N ILE A 120 5.85 12.05 3.63
CA ILE A 120 4.97 10.96 4.08
C ILE A 120 4.51 11.15 5.54
N GLN A 121 5.33 11.77 6.36
CA GLN A 121 5.04 11.96 7.79
C GLN A 121 4.44 13.34 8.12
N THR A 122 4.03 14.12 7.14
CA THR A 122 3.53 15.48 7.34
C THR A 122 2.01 15.57 7.22
N GLY A 123 1.38 16.37 8.09
CA GLY A 123 -0.04 16.67 8.07
C GLY A 123 -0.96 15.55 8.53
N GLY A 124 -2.19 15.89 8.83
CA GLY A 124 -3.30 14.98 9.09
C GLY A 124 -3.47 14.47 10.51
N GLY A 125 -2.54 14.73 11.42
CA GLY A 125 -2.59 14.24 12.79
C GLY A 125 -2.32 12.73 12.94
N ALA A 126 -2.41 12.23 14.19
CA ALA A 126 -2.02 10.86 14.54
C ALA A 126 -2.79 9.78 13.77
N ASP A 127 -4.12 9.86 13.73
CA ASP A 127 -4.95 8.83 13.08
C ASP A 127 -4.64 8.72 11.58
N SER A 128 -4.45 9.85 10.91
CA SER A 128 -4.08 9.88 9.50
C SER A 128 -2.69 9.24 9.28
N ILE A 129 -1.72 9.55 10.13
CA ILE A 129 -0.37 8.97 10.05
C ILE A 129 -0.42 7.46 10.30
N TYR A 130 -1.19 6.97 11.26
CA TYR A 130 -1.39 5.54 11.47
C TYR A 130 -1.96 4.86 10.24
N SER A 131 -3.03 5.40 9.67
CA SER A 131 -3.68 4.82 8.50
C SER A 131 -2.77 4.79 7.28
N ARG A 132 -2.06 5.91 7.01
CA ARG A 132 -1.14 5.99 5.87
C ARG A 132 0.04 5.04 6.01
N MET A 133 0.60 4.90 7.20
CA MET A 133 1.71 3.99 7.43
C MET A 133 1.28 2.53 7.35
N LYS A 134 0.07 2.21 7.79
CA LYS A 134 -0.50 0.87 7.58
C LYS A 134 -0.73 0.56 6.11
N GLN A 135 -1.20 1.52 5.32
CA GLN A 135 -1.29 1.37 3.86
C GLN A 135 0.08 1.02 3.27
N PHE A 136 1.11 1.76 3.67
CA PHE A 136 2.47 1.54 3.20
C PHE A 136 3.02 0.16 3.60
N ILE A 137 2.93 -0.18 4.87
CA ILE A 137 3.45 -1.44 5.41
C ILE A 137 2.75 -2.63 4.77
N LYS A 138 1.42 -2.62 4.71
CA LYS A 138 0.65 -3.71 4.10
C LYS A 138 0.97 -3.89 2.62
N THR A 139 1.10 -2.79 1.89
CA THR A 139 1.46 -2.84 0.47
C THR A 139 2.87 -3.38 0.26
N ALA A 140 3.83 -2.92 1.07
CA ALA A 140 5.20 -3.41 1.00
C ALA A 140 5.29 -4.92 1.31
N LEU A 141 4.66 -5.36 2.41
CA LEU A 141 4.68 -6.77 2.82
C LEU A 141 3.99 -7.69 1.81
N ALA A 142 2.89 -7.24 1.21
CA ALA A 142 2.13 -8.06 0.25
C ALA A 142 2.86 -8.31 -1.07
N ASN A 143 3.83 -7.47 -1.42
CA ASN A 143 4.45 -7.46 -2.74
C ASN A 143 5.98 -7.64 -2.72
N SER A 144 6.53 -8.03 -1.59
CA SER A 144 7.97 -8.23 -1.43
C SER A 144 8.35 -9.70 -1.30
N PRO A 145 9.59 -10.07 -1.66
CA PRO A 145 10.17 -11.35 -1.25
C PRO A 145 10.17 -11.48 0.27
N LYS A 146 10.26 -12.71 0.77
CA LYS A 146 10.37 -12.99 2.21
C LYS A 146 11.74 -12.62 2.74
N LYS A 147 11.98 -11.33 2.86
CA LYS A 147 13.18 -10.73 3.45
C LYS A 147 12.76 -9.64 4.42
N PRO A 148 13.55 -9.35 5.46
CA PRO A 148 13.32 -8.18 6.29
C PRO A 148 13.29 -6.90 5.46
N ILE A 149 12.26 -6.07 5.70
CA ILE A 149 12.08 -4.79 5.01
C ILE A 149 12.28 -3.68 6.02
N TYR A 150 13.08 -2.70 5.65
CA TYR A 150 13.35 -1.51 6.46
C TYR A 150 12.86 -0.26 5.75
N LEU A 151 12.16 0.59 6.48
CA LEU A 151 11.74 1.90 6.01
C LEU A 151 12.78 2.95 6.37
N TYR A 152 13.24 3.67 5.36
CA TYR A 152 14.03 4.89 5.50
C TYR A 152 13.19 6.09 5.05
N ILE A 153 13.40 7.20 5.69
CA ILE A 153 12.78 8.48 5.34
C ILE A 153 13.90 9.49 5.12
N ASP A 154 13.95 10.06 3.92
CA ASP A 154 15.02 10.99 3.51
C ASP A 154 16.43 10.44 3.83
N GLY A 155 16.65 9.17 3.55
CA GLY A 155 17.94 8.49 3.70
C GLY A 155 18.28 8.01 5.10
N LYS A 156 17.39 8.16 6.08
CA LYS A 156 17.60 7.71 7.46
C LYS A 156 16.57 6.68 7.87
N GLN A 157 17.00 5.63 8.58
CA GLN A 157 16.07 4.66 9.13
C GLN A 157 15.04 5.34 10.02
N ALA A 158 13.76 5.09 9.75
CA ALA A 158 12.66 5.66 10.51
C ALA A 158 12.55 5.01 11.90
N GLU A 159 12.42 5.81 12.93
CA GLU A 159 12.20 5.37 14.32
C GLU A 159 10.95 6.02 14.90
N VAL A 160 10.77 7.31 14.66
CA VAL A 160 9.64 8.11 15.13
C VAL A 160 9.09 8.90 13.95
N LEU A 161 7.77 8.92 13.84
CA LEU A 161 7.05 9.52 12.71
C LEU A 161 6.30 10.78 13.16
N GLY A 162 6.53 11.88 12.41
CA GLY A 162 5.79 13.13 12.57
C GLY A 162 5.97 13.81 13.92
N GLY A 163 5.23 14.90 14.13
CA GLY A 163 5.20 15.63 15.39
C GLY A 163 4.46 14.93 16.52
N GLU A 164 3.70 13.89 16.20
CA GLU A 164 2.91 13.11 17.17
C GLU A 164 3.74 12.04 17.91
N GLY A 165 5.00 11.84 17.52
CA GLY A 165 5.88 10.90 18.19
C GLY A 165 5.49 9.43 17.99
N ILE A 166 4.89 9.08 16.87
CA ILE A 166 4.48 7.71 16.56
C ILE A 166 5.71 6.86 16.31
N MET A 167 5.92 5.84 17.13
CA MET A 167 7.05 4.93 16.97
C MET A 167 6.76 3.87 15.92
N ILE A 168 7.76 3.58 15.12
CA ILE A 168 7.72 2.47 14.15
C ILE A 168 8.85 1.49 14.46
N SER A 169 8.49 0.25 14.75
CA SER A 169 9.46 -0.82 14.96
C SER A 169 9.86 -1.48 13.65
N GLN A 170 11.13 -1.85 13.56
CA GLN A 170 11.70 -2.41 12.35
C GLN A 170 12.46 -3.72 12.63
N PRO A 171 12.58 -4.65 11.68
CA PRO A 171 12.02 -4.59 10.32
C PRO A 171 10.50 -4.48 10.30
N LEU A 172 9.95 -4.03 9.17
CA LEU A 172 8.51 -3.82 9.03
C LEU A 172 7.72 -5.11 9.20
N SER A 173 6.68 -5.02 10.01
CA SER A 173 5.68 -6.08 10.19
C SER A 173 4.30 -5.46 10.37
N GLU A 174 3.28 -6.30 10.42
CA GLU A 174 1.92 -5.85 10.73
C GLU A 174 1.81 -5.12 12.08
N ASN A 175 2.74 -5.38 12.98
CA ASN A 175 2.78 -4.81 14.33
C ASN A 175 3.78 -3.65 14.49
N SER A 176 4.34 -3.13 13.42
CA SER A 176 5.37 -2.09 13.48
C SER A 176 4.94 -0.81 14.20
N LEU A 177 3.64 -0.50 14.19
CA LEU A 177 3.06 0.69 14.81
C LEU A 177 2.43 0.41 16.19
N ASP A 178 2.53 -0.80 16.68
CA ASP A 178 1.90 -1.27 17.92
C ASP A 178 2.78 -1.11 19.15
N GLY A 179 3.77 -0.20 19.06
CA GLY A 179 4.76 0.03 20.09
C GLY A 179 4.21 0.40 21.46
#